data_9e61778e7ad543adecbc2dc6f79a6bfd
#
_entry.id   9e61778e7ad543adecbc2dc6f79a6bfd
#
_cell.length_a   1.000
_cell.length_b   1.000
_cell.length_c   1.000
_cell.angle_alpha   90.00
_cell.angle_beta   90.00
_cell.angle_gamma   90.00
#
_symmetry.space_group_name_H-M   'P 1'
#
loop_
_entity.id
_entity.type
_entity.pdbx_description
1 polymer ?
#
loop_
_entity_poly.entity_id
_entity_poly.type
_entity_poly.pdbx_seq_one_letter_code
_entity_poly.pdbx_strand_id
1 'polypeptide(L)'
;MEWHISCPSRTVSARNGSRNGSKTCTARDCIKAVEKAYAIRFPEGNHHGLILRTDNGPQYISEIFKETVKLLGIGSEYIQKHTPEDNGDIESFHNSLKTDYIWVNDVETLQDAQTLMEEAFADYNTVRPHSSILFLAPDEFERRWTNDESFRKEFLEKRKNREERRLKNNIERKRRLKESVSLEEGISVQN
;
A
#
# COMPACT_ATOMS: atom_id res chain seq x y z
N MET A 1 0.20 18.75 -6.30
CA MET A 1 -0.41 17.84 -5.29
C MET A 1 0.04 16.45 -5.69
N GLU A 2 1.07 15.94 -5.01
CA GLU A 2 1.66 14.64 -5.32
C GLU A 2 0.71 13.53 -4.85
N TRP A 3 0.25 12.72 -5.78
CA TRP A 3 -0.55 11.55 -5.48
C TRP A 3 0.41 10.38 -5.26
N HIS A 4 0.70 10.08 -4.00
CA HIS A 4 1.24 8.77 -3.69
C HIS A 4 0.13 7.74 -3.88
N ILE A 5 0.33 6.74 -4.75
CA ILE A 5 -0.49 5.54 -4.76
C ILE A 5 -0.08 4.70 -3.54
N SER A 6 -0.31 5.20 -2.37
CA SER A 6 -0.46 4.45 -1.14
C SER A 6 -1.93 4.43 -0.72
N CYS A 7 -2.84 4.64 -1.68
CA CYS A 7 -4.24 4.33 -1.46
C CYS A 7 -4.38 2.81 -1.65
N PRO A 8 -4.78 2.04 -0.63
CA PRO A 8 -4.93 0.59 -0.72
C PRO A 8 -6.02 0.14 -1.71
N SER A 9 -6.63 1.09 -2.39
CA SER A 9 -7.83 0.91 -3.18
C SER A 9 -7.65 0.40 -4.59
N ARG A 10 -6.71 -0.40 -4.91
CA ARG A 10 -6.62 -1.23 -6.13
C ARG A 10 -5.18 -1.67 -6.38
N THR A 11 -4.66 -2.47 -5.50
CA THR A 11 -3.45 -3.21 -5.81
C THR A 11 -3.82 -4.30 -6.81
N VAL A 12 -3.49 -4.11 -8.08
CA VAL A 12 -3.54 -5.19 -9.06
C VAL A 12 -2.37 -6.11 -8.75
N SER A 13 -2.64 -7.21 -8.04
CA SER A 13 -1.64 -8.24 -7.82
C SER A 13 -1.35 -8.94 -9.16
N ALA A 14 -0.14 -8.73 -9.69
CA ALA A 14 0.35 -9.42 -10.88
C ALA A 14 0.78 -10.84 -10.56
N ARG A 15 -0.11 -11.66 -10.02
CA ARG A 15 0.08 -13.11 -10.02
C ARG A 15 -0.75 -13.74 -11.13
N ASN A 16 -0.46 -13.40 -12.38
CA ASN A 16 -0.79 -14.29 -13.46
C ASN A 16 0.26 -15.42 -13.44
N GLY A 17 -0.12 -16.55 -12.84
CA GLY A 17 0.64 -17.77 -13.00
C GLY A 17 0.81 -18.05 -14.49
N SER A 18 2.05 -17.91 -14.98
CA SER A 18 2.43 -18.41 -16.29
C SER A 18 2.03 -19.87 -16.37
N ARG A 19 1.33 -20.27 -17.45
CA ARG A 19 0.97 -21.66 -17.76
C ARG A 19 2.19 -22.59 -17.91
N ASN A 20 3.40 -22.08 -17.81
CA ASN A 20 4.66 -22.83 -17.85
C ASN A 20 5.33 -22.74 -16.50
N GLY A 21 4.95 -23.58 -15.54
CA GLY A 21 5.70 -24.09 -14.38
C GLY A 21 6.74 -23.22 -13.64
N SER A 22 6.97 -21.98 -14.05
CA SER A 22 7.87 -21.03 -13.41
C SER A 22 7.13 -20.28 -12.32
N LYS A 23 7.51 -20.54 -11.07
CA LYS A 23 6.99 -19.86 -9.87
C LYS A 23 7.56 -18.44 -9.69
N THR A 24 8.25 -17.88 -10.67
CA THR A 24 8.94 -16.58 -10.58
C THR A 24 8.17 -15.49 -11.32
N CYS A 25 7.85 -14.40 -10.63
CA CYS A 25 7.30 -13.19 -11.24
C CYS A 25 8.38 -12.50 -12.08
N THR A 26 8.13 -12.31 -13.35
CA THR A 26 9.07 -11.65 -14.28
C THR A 26 8.79 -10.16 -14.41
N ALA A 27 9.77 -9.39 -14.95
CA ALA A 27 9.55 -7.97 -15.26
C ALA A 27 8.36 -7.75 -16.20
N ARG A 28 8.14 -8.64 -17.16
CA ARG A 28 6.99 -8.57 -18.08
C ARG A 28 5.64 -8.77 -17.37
N ASP A 29 5.60 -9.61 -16.34
CA ASP A 29 4.37 -9.80 -15.55
C ASP A 29 4.05 -8.55 -14.72
N CYS A 30 5.08 -7.91 -14.15
CA CYS A 30 4.96 -6.64 -13.46
C CYS A 30 4.50 -5.52 -14.41
N ILE A 31 5.06 -5.45 -15.62
CA ILE A 31 4.67 -4.49 -16.65
C ILE A 31 3.18 -4.64 -17.00
N LYS A 32 2.73 -5.85 -17.30
CA LYS A 32 1.32 -6.12 -17.60
C LYS A 32 0.38 -5.69 -16.49
N ALA A 33 0.80 -5.87 -15.23
CA ALA A 33 0.00 -5.43 -14.09
C ALA A 33 -0.09 -3.90 -14.00
N VAL A 34 1.02 -3.21 -14.21
CA VAL A 34 1.06 -1.73 -14.22
C VAL A 34 0.22 -1.19 -15.38
N GLU A 35 0.39 -1.71 -16.58
CA GLU A 35 -0.39 -1.30 -17.77
C GLU A 35 -1.89 -1.52 -17.56
N LYS A 36 -2.29 -2.69 -17.03
CA LYS A 36 -3.69 -2.98 -16.72
C LYS A 36 -4.25 -2.03 -15.65
N ALA A 37 -3.51 -1.79 -14.59
CA ALA A 37 -3.92 -0.85 -13.54
C ALA A 37 -4.05 0.57 -14.09
N TYR A 38 -3.09 0.99 -14.90
CA TYR A 38 -3.08 2.29 -15.56
C TYR A 38 -4.28 2.48 -16.49
N ALA A 39 -4.54 1.52 -17.37
CA ALA A 39 -5.68 1.57 -18.31
C ALA A 39 -7.04 1.64 -17.60
N ILE A 40 -7.18 0.94 -16.46
CA ILE A 40 -8.43 0.97 -15.67
C ILE A 40 -8.60 2.31 -14.97
N ARG A 41 -7.51 2.88 -14.40
CA ARG A 41 -7.60 4.09 -13.59
C ARG A 41 -7.56 5.38 -14.41
N PHE A 42 -6.89 5.36 -15.53
CA PHE A 42 -6.65 6.51 -16.39
C PHE A 42 -7.00 6.19 -17.86
N PRO A 43 -8.27 5.86 -18.17
CA PRO A 43 -8.67 5.46 -19.52
C PRO A 43 -8.41 6.53 -20.57
N GLU A 44 -8.37 7.81 -20.17
CA GLU A 44 -8.07 8.95 -21.04
C GLU A 44 -6.57 9.33 -21.02
N GLY A 45 -5.73 8.57 -20.34
CA GLY A 45 -4.30 8.85 -20.22
C GLY A 45 -3.96 10.08 -19.36
N ASN A 46 -4.94 10.66 -18.69
CA ASN A 46 -4.81 11.93 -17.97
C ASN A 46 -4.46 11.64 -16.50
N HIS A 47 -3.16 11.63 -16.18
CA HIS A 47 -2.70 11.57 -14.79
C HIS A 47 -1.70 12.70 -14.51
N HIS A 48 -1.78 13.29 -13.32
CA HIS A 48 -0.84 14.30 -12.89
C HIS A 48 -0.09 13.81 -11.64
N GLY A 49 1.24 13.67 -11.75
CA GLY A 49 2.10 13.35 -10.61
C GLY A 49 1.89 11.93 -10.04
N LEU A 50 1.54 10.97 -10.89
CA LEU A 50 1.45 9.57 -10.49
C LEU A 50 2.84 9.04 -10.17
N ILE A 51 3.01 8.46 -8.97
CA ILE A 51 4.26 7.84 -8.53
C ILE A 51 4.02 6.37 -8.25
N LEU A 52 4.83 5.51 -8.86
CA LEU A 52 4.87 4.09 -8.59
C LEU A 52 6.00 3.79 -7.60
N ARG A 53 5.63 3.37 -6.40
CA ARG A 53 6.58 2.91 -5.38
C ARG A 53 6.77 1.41 -5.48
N THR A 54 8.03 0.96 -5.56
CA THR A 54 8.40 -0.46 -5.62
C THR A 54 9.56 -0.76 -4.68
N ASP A 55 9.73 -2.03 -4.36
CA ASP A 55 10.99 -2.50 -3.78
C ASP A 55 12.11 -2.55 -4.84
N ASN A 56 13.32 -2.94 -4.40
CA ASN A 56 14.47 -3.09 -5.30
C ASN A 56 14.56 -4.49 -5.92
N GLY A 57 13.43 -5.16 -6.13
CA GLY A 57 13.39 -6.47 -6.79
C GLY A 57 13.94 -6.40 -8.22
N PRO A 58 14.62 -7.47 -8.71
CA PRO A 58 15.23 -7.47 -10.04
C PRO A 58 14.24 -7.18 -11.17
N GLN A 59 12.97 -7.52 -11.01
CA GLN A 59 11.90 -7.23 -11.96
C GLN A 59 11.65 -5.73 -12.12
N TYR A 60 11.74 -4.93 -11.03
CA TYR A 60 11.46 -3.49 -11.03
C TYR A 60 12.68 -2.63 -11.42
N ILE A 61 13.89 -3.15 -11.19
CA ILE A 61 15.11 -2.45 -11.58
C ILE A 61 15.55 -2.74 -13.03
N SER A 62 14.84 -3.65 -13.73
CA SER A 62 15.14 -3.98 -15.13
C SER A 62 14.87 -2.78 -16.05
N GLU A 63 15.71 -2.61 -17.09
CA GLU A 63 15.55 -1.49 -18.03
C GLU A 63 14.19 -1.48 -18.71
N ILE A 64 13.69 -2.65 -19.14
CA ILE A 64 12.38 -2.75 -19.79
C ILE A 64 11.24 -2.25 -18.87
N PHE A 65 11.30 -2.52 -17.58
CA PHE A 65 10.30 -2.03 -16.63
C PHE A 65 10.40 -0.52 -16.46
N LYS A 66 11.60 0.02 -16.26
CA LYS A 66 11.83 1.46 -16.12
C LYS A 66 11.40 2.24 -17.35
N GLU A 67 11.74 1.75 -18.54
CA GLU A 67 11.32 2.37 -19.80
C GLU A 67 9.80 2.38 -19.94
N THR A 68 9.12 1.29 -19.62
CA THR A 68 7.66 1.23 -19.68
C THR A 68 7.01 2.22 -18.72
N VAL A 69 7.46 2.26 -17.45
CA VAL A 69 6.93 3.20 -16.45
C VAL A 69 7.16 4.66 -16.90
N LYS A 70 8.33 4.95 -17.48
CA LYS A 70 8.65 6.27 -18.06
C LYS A 70 7.75 6.60 -19.26
N LEU A 71 7.49 5.66 -20.16
CA LEU A 71 6.59 5.86 -21.31
C LEU A 71 5.16 6.15 -20.86
N LEU A 72 4.71 5.55 -19.79
CA LEU A 72 3.41 5.84 -19.18
C LEU A 72 3.39 7.18 -18.43
N GLY A 73 4.51 7.90 -18.36
CA GLY A 73 4.62 9.17 -17.64
C GLY A 73 4.57 9.04 -16.11
N ILE A 74 4.76 7.85 -15.57
CA ILE A 74 4.69 7.54 -14.14
C ILE A 74 6.06 7.80 -13.50
N GLY A 75 6.09 8.55 -12.40
CA GLY A 75 7.29 8.69 -11.57
C GLY A 75 7.62 7.39 -10.84
N SER A 76 8.90 7.07 -10.68
CA SER A 76 9.35 5.88 -9.95
C SER A 76 9.96 6.26 -8.61
N GLU A 77 9.54 5.61 -7.55
CA GLU A 77 10.12 5.71 -6.22
C GLU A 77 10.53 4.32 -5.73
N TYR A 78 11.79 4.17 -5.34
CA TYR A 78 12.31 2.91 -4.81
C TYR A 78 12.41 2.99 -3.28
N ILE A 79 11.87 1.99 -2.60
CA ILE A 79 11.97 1.88 -1.15
C ILE A 79 13.45 1.71 -0.76
N GLN A 80 13.89 2.49 0.23
CA GLN A 80 15.26 2.39 0.73
C GLN A 80 15.46 1.06 1.46
N LYS A 81 16.66 0.49 1.35
CA LYS A 81 17.01 -0.71 2.10
C LYS A 81 16.93 -0.41 3.60
N HIS A 82 16.30 -1.31 4.35
CA HIS A 82 16.12 -1.21 5.82
C HIS A 82 15.12 -0.14 6.30
N THR A 83 14.16 0.28 5.47
CA THR A 83 13.04 1.12 5.89
C THR A 83 11.71 0.34 5.73
N PRO A 84 11.40 -0.58 6.67
CA PRO A 84 10.14 -1.36 6.60
C PRO A 84 8.90 -0.48 6.69
N GLU A 85 9.01 0.70 7.29
CA GLU A 85 7.89 1.65 7.38
C GLU A 85 7.38 2.10 6.01
N ASP A 86 8.25 2.17 5.01
CA ASP A 86 7.88 2.58 3.64
C ASP A 86 7.02 1.53 2.93
N ASN A 87 7.04 0.28 3.41
CA ASN A 87 6.29 -0.84 2.85
C ASN A 87 5.05 -1.25 3.68
N GLY A 88 4.82 -0.55 4.79
CA GLY A 88 3.80 -0.91 5.77
C GLY A 88 2.39 -1.04 5.20
N ASP A 89 2.02 -0.18 4.24
CA ASP A 89 0.69 -0.20 3.64
C ASP A 89 0.46 -1.46 2.78
N ILE A 90 1.45 -1.84 1.96
CA ILE A 90 1.35 -3.04 1.11
C ILE A 90 1.46 -4.33 1.94
N GLU A 91 2.27 -4.33 3.00
CA GLU A 91 2.35 -5.45 3.94
C GLU A 91 1.03 -5.65 4.69
N SER A 92 0.42 -4.57 5.16
CA SER A 92 -0.90 -4.59 5.80
C SER A 92 -1.97 -5.13 4.86
N PHE A 93 -1.95 -4.71 3.59
CA PHE A 93 -2.86 -5.22 2.57
C PHE A 93 -2.66 -6.73 2.35
N HIS A 94 -1.41 -7.19 2.16
CA HIS A 94 -1.12 -8.61 1.98
C HIS A 94 -1.51 -9.45 3.21
N ASN A 95 -1.32 -8.92 4.42
CA ASN A 95 -1.75 -9.59 5.63
C ASN A 95 -3.26 -9.74 5.68
N SER A 96 -4.02 -8.68 5.36
CA SER A 96 -5.47 -8.76 5.26
C SER A 96 -5.93 -9.80 4.24
N LEU A 97 -5.35 -9.84 3.05
CA LEU A 97 -5.68 -10.85 2.05
C LEU A 97 -5.41 -12.28 2.54
N LYS A 98 -4.30 -12.49 3.24
CA LYS A 98 -3.97 -13.82 3.79
C LYS A 98 -4.91 -14.24 4.90
N THR A 99 -5.13 -13.36 5.89
CA THR A 99 -5.90 -13.70 7.09
C THR A 99 -7.38 -13.78 6.84
N ASP A 100 -7.92 -12.88 6.04
CA ASP A 100 -9.36 -12.73 5.90
C ASP A 100 -9.93 -13.58 4.75
N TYR A 101 -9.06 -13.95 3.76
CA TYR A 101 -9.53 -14.66 2.57
C TYR A 101 -8.77 -15.98 2.30
N ILE A 102 -7.41 -15.96 2.26
CA ILE A 102 -6.66 -17.13 1.79
C ILE A 102 -6.66 -18.25 2.84
N TRP A 103 -6.39 -17.93 4.10
CA TRP A 103 -6.24 -18.94 5.16
C TRP A 103 -7.57 -19.53 5.66
N VAL A 104 -8.67 -18.86 5.37
CA VAL A 104 -10.03 -19.33 5.77
C VAL A 104 -10.73 -20.13 4.68
N ASN A 105 -10.11 -20.25 3.51
CA ASN A 105 -10.65 -20.99 2.37
C ASN A 105 -9.70 -22.10 1.93
N ASP A 106 -10.26 -23.24 1.59
CA ASP A 106 -9.53 -24.36 1.00
C ASP A 106 -9.35 -24.09 -0.50
N VAL A 107 -8.10 -23.83 -0.91
CA VAL A 107 -7.74 -23.52 -2.30
C VAL A 107 -6.97 -24.72 -2.85
N GLU A 108 -7.63 -25.53 -3.66
CA GLU A 108 -7.02 -26.74 -4.23
C GLU A 108 -6.44 -26.52 -5.61
N THR A 109 -7.07 -25.66 -6.42
CA THR A 109 -6.67 -25.41 -7.80
C THR A 109 -6.28 -23.97 -8.05
N LEU A 110 -5.56 -23.74 -9.16
CA LEU A 110 -5.25 -22.38 -9.60
C LEU A 110 -6.51 -21.58 -9.94
N GLN A 111 -7.56 -22.25 -10.46
CA GLN A 111 -8.83 -21.62 -10.78
C GLN A 111 -9.54 -21.14 -9.51
N ASP A 112 -9.55 -21.95 -8.45
CA ASP A 112 -10.13 -21.57 -7.15
C ASP A 112 -9.38 -20.36 -6.57
N ALA A 113 -8.04 -20.37 -6.66
CA ALA A 113 -7.23 -19.24 -6.23
C ALA A 113 -7.56 -17.94 -7.01
N GLN A 114 -7.80 -18.05 -8.30
CA GLN A 114 -8.17 -16.88 -9.12
C GLN A 114 -9.55 -16.35 -8.73
N THR A 115 -10.54 -17.20 -8.62
CA THR A 115 -11.91 -16.83 -8.22
C THR A 115 -11.89 -16.21 -6.82
N LEU A 116 -11.24 -16.84 -5.85
CA LEU A 116 -11.11 -16.32 -4.51
C LEU A 116 -10.45 -14.92 -4.49
N MET A 117 -9.41 -14.71 -5.29
CA MET A 117 -8.73 -13.40 -5.35
C MET A 117 -9.61 -12.32 -5.97
N GLU A 118 -10.42 -12.65 -6.99
CA GLU A 118 -11.38 -11.71 -7.57
C GLU A 118 -12.45 -11.30 -6.55
N GLU A 119 -13.00 -12.25 -5.81
CA GLU A 119 -13.96 -12.00 -4.73
C GLU A 119 -13.32 -11.20 -3.58
N ALA A 120 -12.12 -11.56 -3.16
CA ALA A 120 -11.39 -10.86 -2.11
C ALA A 120 -11.10 -9.40 -2.49
N PHE A 121 -10.71 -9.12 -3.74
CA PHE A 121 -10.51 -7.75 -4.19
C PHE A 121 -11.82 -6.97 -4.29
N ALA A 122 -12.90 -7.60 -4.73
CA ALA A 122 -14.21 -6.96 -4.77
C ALA A 122 -14.65 -6.58 -3.35
N ASP A 123 -14.64 -7.52 -2.41
CA ASP A 123 -15.00 -7.27 -1.01
C ASP A 123 -14.10 -6.20 -0.36
N TYR A 124 -12.79 -6.31 -0.53
CA TYR A 124 -11.83 -5.34 0.00
C TYR A 124 -12.12 -3.91 -0.47
N ASN A 125 -12.49 -3.74 -1.73
CA ASN A 125 -12.72 -2.42 -2.30
C ASN A 125 -14.13 -1.87 -2.02
N THR A 126 -15.15 -2.72 -1.95
CA THR A 126 -16.56 -2.27 -1.88
C THR A 126 -17.18 -2.38 -0.50
N VAL A 127 -16.71 -3.29 0.34
CA VAL A 127 -17.35 -3.64 1.63
C VAL A 127 -16.43 -3.39 2.83
N ARG A 128 -15.16 -3.79 2.74
CA ARG A 128 -14.24 -3.79 3.88
C ARG A 128 -13.93 -2.38 4.37
N PRO A 129 -14.20 -2.06 5.67
CA PRO A 129 -13.89 -0.73 6.21
C PRO A 129 -12.42 -0.59 6.54
N HIS A 130 -11.83 0.58 6.25
CA HIS A 130 -10.42 0.88 6.53
C HIS A 130 -10.25 2.07 7.48
N SER A 131 -9.57 1.85 8.59
CA SER A 131 -9.37 2.87 9.63
C SER A 131 -8.60 4.10 9.14
N SER A 132 -7.72 3.95 8.15
CA SER A 132 -6.95 5.05 7.55
C SER A 132 -7.83 6.04 6.78
N ILE A 133 -8.95 5.57 6.24
CA ILE A 133 -9.89 6.33 5.42
C ILE A 133 -11.28 6.46 6.08
N LEU A 134 -11.31 6.73 7.37
CA LEU A 134 -12.51 6.96 8.16
C LEU A 134 -13.49 5.78 8.23
N PHE A 135 -12.97 4.55 8.21
CA PHE A 135 -13.75 3.31 8.18
C PHE A 135 -14.69 3.19 6.98
N LEU A 136 -14.40 3.89 5.90
CA LEU A 136 -15.07 3.68 4.63
C LEU A 136 -14.41 2.54 3.87
N ALA A 137 -15.16 1.94 2.95
CA ALA A 137 -14.58 1.10 1.92
C ALA A 137 -13.81 1.97 0.90
N PRO A 138 -12.73 1.47 0.26
CA PRO A 138 -11.94 2.23 -0.71
C PRO A 138 -12.76 2.90 -1.81
N ASP A 139 -13.70 2.19 -2.44
CA ASP A 139 -14.51 2.74 -3.54
C ASP A 139 -15.44 3.87 -3.05
N GLU A 140 -16.00 3.74 -1.85
CA GLU A 140 -16.82 4.79 -1.25
C GLU A 140 -15.98 6.01 -0.88
N PHE A 141 -14.79 5.80 -0.32
CA PHE A 141 -13.87 6.90 -0.04
C PHE A 141 -13.50 7.65 -1.32
N GLU A 142 -13.14 6.94 -2.39
CA GLU A 142 -12.78 7.53 -3.67
C GLU A 142 -13.95 8.31 -4.30
N ARG A 143 -15.15 7.75 -4.24
CA ARG A 143 -16.37 8.41 -4.71
C ARG A 143 -16.61 9.73 -3.97
N ARG A 144 -16.50 9.75 -2.65
CA ARG A 144 -16.63 10.98 -1.85
C ARG A 144 -15.49 11.94 -2.12
N TRP A 145 -14.27 11.43 -2.19
CA TRP A 145 -13.11 12.27 -2.48
C TRP A 145 -13.23 13.01 -3.81
N THR A 146 -13.77 12.38 -4.81
CA THR A 146 -13.93 12.97 -6.14
C THR A 146 -15.06 13.99 -6.19
N ASN A 147 -16.20 13.70 -5.53
CA ASN A 147 -17.43 14.43 -5.71
C ASN A 147 -17.77 15.42 -4.58
N ASP A 148 -17.09 15.35 -3.42
CA ASP A 148 -17.44 16.14 -2.24
C ASP A 148 -16.22 16.91 -1.73
N GLU A 149 -16.20 18.22 -1.98
CA GLU A 149 -15.13 19.12 -1.52
C GLU A 149 -15.14 19.28 0.01
N SER A 150 -16.30 19.27 0.64
CA SER A 150 -16.40 19.41 2.09
C SER A 150 -15.81 18.17 2.79
N PHE A 151 -16.09 16.98 2.25
CA PHE A 151 -15.47 15.74 2.71
C PHE A 151 -13.96 15.77 2.58
N ARG A 152 -13.42 16.26 1.45
CA ARG A 152 -11.94 16.39 1.29
C ARG A 152 -11.32 17.28 2.36
N LYS A 153 -11.92 18.44 2.62
CA LYS A 153 -11.44 19.37 3.65
C LYS A 153 -11.47 18.74 5.04
N GLU A 154 -12.57 18.12 5.41
CA GLU A 154 -12.73 17.43 6.69
C GLU A 154 -11.74 16.28 6.87
N PHE A 155 -11.55 15.47 5.83
CA PHE A 155 -10.57 14.38 5.85
C PHE A 155 -9.15 14.87 6.05
N LEU A 156 -8.72 15.90 5.30
CA LEU A 156 -7.39 16.48 5.43
C LEU A 156 -7.14 17.07 6.81
N GLU A 157 -8.13 17.73 7.39
CA GLU A 157 -8.04 18.26 8.75
C GLU A 157 -7.92 17.13 9.80
N LYS A 158 -8.77 16.10 9.69
CA LYS A 158 -8.68 14.92 10.57
C LYS A 158 -7.33 14.20 10.45
N ARG A 159 -6.80 14.09 9.22
CA ARG A 159 -5.48 13.50 8.98
C ARG A 159 -4.38 14.32 9.66
N LYS A 160 -4.35 15.63 9.47
CA LYS A 160 -3.40 16.54 10.10
C LYS A 160 -3.43 16.43 11.63
N ASN A 161 -4.62 16.47 12.23
CA ASN A 161 -4.81 16.34 13.67
C ASN A 161 -4.30 14.98 14.19
N ARG A 162 -4.48 13.90 13.43
CA ARG A 162 -3.96 12.56 13.76
C ARG A 162 -2.44 12.52 13.72
N GLU A 163 -1.82 13.11 12.71
CA GLU A 163 -0.36 13.19 12.58
C GLU A 163 0.27 14.01 13.71
N GLU A 164 -0.31 15.15 14.05
CA GLU A 164 0.13 15.98 15.19
C GLU A 164 0.03 15.23 16.53
N ARG A 165 -1.06 14.49 16.73
CA ARG A 165 -1.24 13.65 17.93
C ARG A 165 -0.20 12.54 18.00
N ARG A 166 0.08 11.87 16.88
CA ARG A 166 1.12 10.83 16.80
C ARG A 166 2.50 11.42 17.12
N LEU A 167 2.83 12.57 16.58
CA LEU A 167 4.09 13.25 16.86
C LEU A 167 4.23 13.59 18.34
N LYS A 168 3.22 14.17 18.97
CA LYS A 168 3.19 14.49 20.41
C LYS A 168 3.38 13.22 21.26
N ASN A 169 2.65 12.16 20.97
CA ASN A 169 2.77 10.89 21.68
C ASN A 169 4.16 10.27 21.55
N ASN A 170 4.77 10.35 20.35
CA ASN A 170 6.12 9.83 20.12
C ASN A 170 7.18 10.63 20.89
N ILE A 171 7.06 11.95 20.95
CA ILE A 171 7.96 12.81 21.72
C ILE A 171 7.85 12.47 23.21
N GLU A 172 6.65 12.35 23.73
CA GLU A 172 6.42 12.03 25.13
C GLU A 172 6.91 10.62 25.48
N ARG A 173 6.68 9.63 24.61
CA ARG A 173 7.23 8.28 24.78
C ARG A 173 8.75 8.28 24.83
N LYS A 174 9.42 9.02 23.94
CA LYS A 174 10.88 9.15 23.93
C LYS A 174 11.39 9.82 25.21
N ARG A 175 10.67 10.83 25.73
CA ARG A 175 11.01 11.49 26.98
C ARG A 175 10.93 10.52 28.16
N ARG A 176 9.82 9.78 28.31
CA ARG A 176 9.64 8.78 29.38
C ARG A 176 10.72 7.68 29.35
N LEU A 177 11.08 7.22 28.14
CA LEU A 177 12.16 6.25 27.96
C LEU A 177 13.52 6.80 28.44
N LYS A 178 13.83 8.06 28.15
CA LYS A 178 15.07 8.68 28.63
C LYS A 178 15.09 8.84 30.17
N GLU A 179 13.95 9.23 30.74
CA GLU A 179 13.79 9.37 32.18
C GLU A 179 13.94 8.00 32.89
N SER A 180 13.39 6.91 32.32
CA SER A 180 13.54 5.56 32.89
C SER A 180 15.00 5.06 32.83
N VAL A 181 15.71 5.26 31.73
CA VAL A 181 17.12 4.88 31.59
C VAL A 181 18.00 5.66 32.61
N SER A 182 17.78 6.96 32.76
CA SER A 182 18.54 7.79 33.73
C SER A 182 18.30 7.36 35.18
N LEU A 183 17.12 6.86 35.51
CA LEU A 183 16.81 6.33 36.83
C LEU A 183 17.53 4.99 37.09
N GLU A 184 17.59 4.10 36.09
CA GLU A 184 18.30 2.82 36.21
C GLU A 184 19.81 3.01 36.32
N GLU A 185 20.40 3.94 35.58
CA GLU A 185 21.82 4.28 35.66
C GLU A 185 22.17 4.92 37.02
N GLY A 186 21.30 5.73 37.62
CA GLY A 186 21.47 6.34 38.92
C GLY A 186 21.43 5.34 40.08
N ILE A 187 20.71 4.22 39.90
CA ILE A 187 20.64 3.16 40.94
C ILE A 187 21.87 2.24 40.89
N SER A 188 22.49 2.06 39.71
CA SER A 188 23.69 1.20 39.57
C SER A 188 24.97 1.83 40.14
N VAL A 189 25.00 3.11 40.46
CA VAL A 189 26.18 3.80 41.00
C VAL A 189 26.19 3.82 42.54
N GLN A 190 25.12 3.35 43.19
CA GLN A 190 25.02 3.36 44.67
C GLN A 190 25.19 1.97 45.32
N ASN A 191 25.58 0.95 44.58
CA ASN A 191 25.95 -0.37 45.07
C ASN A 191 27.43 -0.65 44.71
#